data_8dadb31b9ef91e71d391f356e1dbf9be
#
_entry.id   8dadb31b9ef91e71d391f356e1dbf9be
#
_cell.length_a   1.000
_cell.length_b   1.000
_cell.length_c   1.000
_cell.angle_alpha   90.00
_cell.angle_beta   90.00
_cell.angle_gamma   90.00
#
_symmetry.space_group_name_H-M   'P 1'
#
loop_
_entity.id
_entity.type
_entity.pdbx_description
1 polymer ?
#
loop_
_entity_poly.entity_id
_entity_poly.type
_entity_poly.pdbx_seq_one_letter_code
_entity_poly.pdbx_strand_id
1 'polypeptide(L)'
;MSASAMNLSKRLLSGVAIATVALVLGACSDDKKEQASATPTETTETAAKTDAKPADAMTTASTTAAATTEAKPAATEVAQSTAAPAAKVELPSSEGSVDTAKLMEPGALPEMAIGEANAPVTIVEYMSMTCPHCAAFHNNTFEEIKTKYVDSGKVRFVLREFPFDPRAAAAFMLARCAPEGQYFPMISMLFKQQQQWAAAQNGRDALLQMSKLAGFTQESFESCLTNQKLLDDVNAVMQKGAKDFGVQSTPTFFVNGEHYSGDMSVDVMSALIDSKL
;
A
#
# COMPACT_ATOMS: atom_id res chain seq x y z
N MET A 1 -44.44 46.71 -13.90
CA MET A 1 -43.95 48.08 -14.09
C MET A 1 -42.56 48.19 -13.59
N SER A 2 -41.68 48.62 -14.49
CA SER A 2 -40.31 49.12 -14.40
C SER A 2 -39.26 48.07 -14.08
N ALA A 3 -38.52 47.55 -15.05
CA ALA A 3 -37.51 48.16 -15.97
C ALA A 3 -36.20 48.45 -15.24
N SER A 4 -35.24 47.66 -15.59
CA SER A 4 -34.05 47.99 -16.37
C SER A 4 -32.88 48.64 -15.60
N ALA A 5 -31.72 48.00 -15.65
CA ALA A 5 -30.51 48.67 -16.14
C ALA A 5 -29.36 47.63 -16.34
N MET A 6 -29.09 47.42 -17.60
CA MET A 6 -27.81 46.94 -18.13
C MET A 6 -26.69 47.90 -17.76
N ASN A 7 -25.52 47.40 -17.40
CA ASN A 7 -24.30 48.20 -17.54
C ASN A 7 -23.22 47.35 -18.27
N LEU A 8 -23.01 47.79 -19.46
CA LEU A 8 -21.99 47.37 -20.45
C LEU A 8 -20.88 48.42 -20.41
N SER A 9 -19.66 47.98 -20.51
CA SER A 9 -18.41 48.72 -20.81
C SER A 9 -17.30 48.44 -19.80
N LYS A 10 -16.08 48.12 -20.13
CA LYS A 10 -15.24 48.59 -21.25
C LYS A 10 -14.08 47.60 -21.48
N ARG A 11 -13.81 47.36 -22.73
CA ARG A 11 -12.55 46.80 -23.25
C ARG A 11 -11.42 47.80 -23.01
N LEU A 12 -10.23 47.30 -22.65
CA LEU A 12 -8.97 47.97 -22.94
C LEU A 12 -7.96 46.91 -23.38
N LEU A 13 -7.62 47.00 -24.66
CA LEU A 13 -6.44 46.41 -25.30
C LEU A 13 -5.23 47.28 -24.95
N SER A 14 -4.11 46.66 -24.69
CA SER A 14 -2.73 47.14 -24.91
C SER A 14 -1.81 46.06 -24.29
N GLY A 15 -0.74 45.62 -24.84
CA GLY A 15 0.05 45.95 -26.01
C GLY A 15 1.19 44.98 -26.07
N VAL A 16 1.52 44.60 -27.26
CA VAL A 16 2.64 43.74 -27.67
C VAL A 16 3.97 44.40 -27.29
N ALA A 17 4.89 43.66 -26.69
CA ALA A 17 6.30 43.99 -26.67
C ALA A 17 7.11 42.74 -27.03
N ILE A 18 7.55 42.71 -28.28
CA ILE A 18 8.54 41.78 -28.82
C ILE A 18 9.90 42.31 -28.41
N ALA A 19 10.69 41.50 -27.73
CA ALA A 19 12.11 41.73 -27.54
C ALA A 19 12.90 40.53 -28.09
N THR A 20 13.39 40.71 -29.29
CA THR A 20 14.45 39.90 -29.94
C THR A 20 15.79 40.28 -29.35
N VAL A 21 16.56 39.35 -28.82
CA VAL A 21 18.02 39.51 -28.64
C VAL A 21 18.75 38.25 -29.12
N ALA A 22 19.57 38.51 -30.02
CA ALA A 22 20.59 37.96 -30.84
C ALA A 22 21.42 36.79 -30.27
N LEU A 23 21.73 35.90 -31.24
CA LEU A 23 22.82 34.92 -31.25
C LEU A 23 24.19 35.54 -30.91
N VAL A 24 24.97 34.81 -30.10
CA VAL A 24 26.44 34.86 -30.20
C VAL A 24 26.94 33.43 -30.33
N LEU A 25 27.43 33.18 -31.54
CA LEU A 25 28.27 32.04 -31.91
C LEU A 25 29.68 32.33 -31.39
N GLY A 26 30.25 31.44 -30.64
CA GLY A 26 31.65 31.39 -30.27
C GLY A 26 32.20 29.99 -30.55
N ALA A 27 32.92 29.86 -31.66
CA ALA A 27 33.61 28.66 -32.10
C ALA A 27 35.06 28.64 -31.65
N CYS A 28 35.66 27.41 -31.75
CA CYS A 28 37.10 27.05 -31.72
C CYS A 28 37.69 26.88 -30.30
N SER A 29 38.44 25.83 -29.99
CA SER A 29 39.44 25.11 -30.76
C SER A 29 39.76 23.72 -30.17
N ASP A 30 40.16 22.85 -31.07
CA ASP A 30 40.91 21.61 -30.90
C ASP A 30 42.08 21.70 -29.90
N ASP A 31 42.32 20.64 -29.17
CA ASP A 31 43.68 20.09 -29.12
C ASP A 31 43.68 18.58 -28.77
N LYS A 32 44.56 17.93 -29.46
CA LYS A 32 44.78 16.56 -29.82
C LYS A 32 45.72 15.86 -28.79
N LYS A 33 45.59 14.52 -28.76
CA LYS A 33 46.62 13.52 -28.35
C LYS A 33 46.73 13.25 -26.84
N GLU A 34 46.83 12.02 -26.37
CA GLU A 34 47.67 10.92 -26.81
C GLU A 34 47.18 9.58 -26.26
N GLN A 35 47.32 8.61 -27.06
CA GLN A 35 47.10 7.19 -27.00
C GLN A 35 48.15 6.51 -26.13
N ALA A 36 47.70 5.62 -25.22
CA ALA A 36 48.56 4.52 -24.76
C ALA A 36 47.74 3.26 -24.57
N SER A 37 48.01 2.38 -25.48
CA SER A 37 47.66 0.97 -25.55
C SER A 37 48.40 0.17 -24.50
N ALA A 38 47.71 -0.76 -23.82
CA ALA A 38 48.35 -2.00 -23.34
C ALA A 38 47.30 -3.09 -23.23
N THR A 39 47.47 -4.05 -24.08
CA THR A 39 46.72 -5.33 -24.22
C THR A 39 47.31 -6.39 -23.25
N PRO A 40 46.76 -7.58 -23.17
CA PRO A 40 46.47 -8.34 -21.94
C PRO A 40 47.58 -9.33 -21.58
N THR A 41 47.56 -9.79 -20.34
CA THR A 41 48.33 -10.99 -19.96
C THR A 41 47.35 -12.07 -19.50
N GLU A 42 47.23 -13.03 -20.37
CA GLU A 42 46.73 -14.37 -20.17
C GLU A 42 47.72 -15.12 -19.24
N THR A 43 47.22 -15.80 -18.23
CA THR A 43 47.99 -16.86 -17.55
C THR A 43 47.03 -17.99 -17.21
N THR A 44 47.33 -19.08 -17.87
CA THR A 44 46.80 -20.40 -17.93
C THR A 44 46.86 -21.16 -16.57
N GLU A 45 45.81 -21.92 -16.30
CA GLU A 45 45.77 -23.31 -15.89
C GLU A 45 46.49 -23.77 -14.61
N THR A 46 45.76 -24.37 -13.68
CA THR A 46 46.04 -25.73 -13.26
C THR A 46 44.81 -26.37 -12.59
N ALA A 47 44.36 -27.45 -13.18
CA ALA A 47 43.36 -28.38 -12.68
C ALA A 47 43.93 -29.23 -11.54
N ALA A 48 43.13 -29.53 -10.53
CA ALA A 48 43.31 -30.69 -9.68
C ALA A 48 41.94 -31.32 -9.38
N LYS A 49 41.71 -32.44 -10.07
CA LYS A 49 40.71 -33.44 -9.71
C LYS A 49 41.17 -34.18 -8.46
N THR A 50 40.27 -34.44 -7.54
CA THR A 50 40.31 -35.65 -6.71
C THR A 50 38.89 -36.17 -6.51
N ASP A 51 38.69 -37.30 -7.10
CA ASP A 51 37.60 -38.24 -6.86
C ASP A 51 37.73 -38.88 -5.46
N ALA A 52 36.60 -39.10 -4.79
CA ALA A 52 36.41 -40.24 -3.92
C ALA A 52 34.93 -40.49 -3.68
N LYS A 53 34.55 -41.71 -3.99
CA LYS A 53 33.26 -42.37 -4.03
C LYS A 53 32.91 -42.96 -2.64
N PRO A 54 31.70 -43.52 -2.43
CA PRO A 54 30.97 -43.62 -1.17
C PRO A 54 31.17 -44.95 -0.42
N ALA A 55 30.74 -45.00 0.83
CA ALA A 55 30.52 -46.26 1.58
C ALA A 55 29.25 -46.12 2.42
N ASP A 56 28.26 -46.84 2.05
CA ASP A 56 27.63 -48.07 2.57
C ASP A 56 27.02 -48.01 3.99
N ALA A 57 25.73 -48.19 3.93
CA ALA A 57 24.78 -48.90 4.78
C ALA A 57 25.28 -49.57 6.08
N MET A 58 24.50 -49.40 7.14
CA MET A 58 24.18 -50.52 8.01
C MET A 58 22.85 -50.35 8.77
N THR A 59 21.95 -51.22 8.42
CA THR A 59 20.69 -51.60 9.06
C THR A 59 20.98 -52.25 10.41
N THR A 60 20.21 -51.91 11.46
CA THR A 60 19.86 -52.87 12.48
C THR A 60 18.46 -52.63 13.01
N ALA A 61 17.60 -53.56 12.70
CA ALA A 61 16.32 -53.78 13.34
C ALA A 61 16.53 -54.33 14.75
N SER A 62 15.73 -53.88 15.72
CA SER A 62 15.50 -54.65 16.95
C SER A 62 14.04 -54.57 17.34
N THR A 63 13.42 -55.70 17.20
CA THR A 63 12.08 -56.06 17.64
C THR A 63 12.14 -56.44 19.11
N THR A 64 11.21 -55.96 19.97
CA THR A 64 10.73 -56.67 21.17
C THR A 64 9.43 -56.05 21.64
N ALA A 65 8.35 -56.74 21.40
CA ALA A 65 7.39 -57.41 22.25
C ALA A 65 6.49 -56.54 23.17
N ALA A 66 5.25 -56.81 22.95
CA ALA A 66 4.01 -56.44 23.61
C ALA A 66 3.98 -56.50 25.15
N ALA A 67 3.26 -55.55 25.74
CA ALA A 67 2.50 -55.79 26.98
C ALA A 67 1.17 -55.04 26.88
N THR A 68 0.14 -55.84 26.74
CA THR A 68 -1.27 -55.49 26.83
C THR A 68 -1.60 -55.14 28.29
N THR A 69 -2.10 -53.92 28.52
CA THR A 69 -2.82 -53.63 29.77
C THR A 69 -4.10 -52.90 29.40
N GLU A 70 -5.20 -53.63 29.59
CA GLU A 70 -6.57 -53.10 29.56
C GLU A 70 -6.74 -52.04 30.63
N ALA A 71 -7.13 -50.86 30.23
CA ALA A 71 -7.65 -49.84 31.18
C ALA A 71 -9.01 -49.36 30.65
N LYS A 72 -10.01 -49.67 31.46
CA LYS A 72 -11.40 -49.27 31.49
C LYS A 72 -11.64 -47.85 31.01
N PRO A 73 -12.67 -47.55 30.19
CA PRO A 73 -13.01 -46.19 29.80
C PRO A 73 -13.61 -45.42 30.98
N ALA A 74 -12.89 -44.39 31.40
CA ALA A 74 -13.46 -43.36 32.27
C ALA A 74 -14.26 -42.39 31.37
N ALA A 75 -15.53 -42.24 31.69
CA ALA A 75 -16.42 -41.26 31.08
C ALA A 75 -15.84 -39.86 31.31
N THR A 76 -15.35 -39.21 30.27
CA THR A 76 -14.96 -37.81 30.31
C THR A 76 -16.24 -36.97 30.26
N GLU A 77 -16.58 -36.43 31.39
CA GLU A 77 -17.60 -35.39 31.59
C GLU A 77 -17.21 -34.20 30.70
N VAL A 78 -18.01 -33.94 29.67
CA VAL A 78 -17.85 -32.75 28.81
C VAL A 78 -18.21 -31.57 29.66
N ALA A 79 -17.19 -30.89 30.22
CA ALA A 79 -17.38 -29.61 30.84
C ALA A 79 -17.97 -28.65 29.78
N GLN A 80 -19.25 -28.34 29.89
CA GLN A 80 -19.87 -27.24 29.23
C GLN A 80 -19.11 -25.95 29.57
N SER A 81 -18.29 -25.50 28.67
CA SER A 81 -17.72 -24.15 28.72
C SER A 81 -18.90 -23.17 28.67
N THR A 82 -19.30 -22.67 29.81
CA THR A 82 -20.18 -21.51 29.90
C THR A 82 -19.41 -20.35 29.29
N ALA A 83 -19.81 -19.95 28.07
CA ALA A 83 -19.32 -18.74 27.43
C ALA A 83 -19.49 -17.58 28.42
N ALA A 84 -18.39 -16.96 28.83
CA ALA A 84 -18.41 -15.72 29.58
C ALA A 84 -19.22 -14.68 28.77
N PRO A 85 -20.03 -13.83 29.43
CA PRO A 85 -20.74 -12.77 28.73
C PRO A 85 -19.73 -11.94 27.94
N ALA A 86 -19.96 -11.79 26.65
CA ALA A 86 -19.12 -10.96 25.77
C ALA A 86 -19.04 -9.56 26.42
N ALA A 87 -17.82 -9.15 26.77
CA ALA A 87 -17.58 -7.80 27.23
C ALA A 87 -18.14 -6.83 26.20
N LYS A 88 -18.92 -5.84 26.62
CA LYS A 88 -19.42 -4.81 25.72
C LYS A 88 -18.22 -4.11 25.09
N VAL A 89 -18.11 -4.23 23.76
CA VAL A 89 -17.10 -3.47 23.00
C VAL A 89 -17.46 -2.00 23.11
N GLU A 90 -16.56 -1.21 23.65
CA GLU A 90 -16.74 0.25 23.72
C GLU A 90 -16.45 0.84 22.34
N LEU A 91 -17.41 1.58 21.79
CA LEU A 91 -17.24 2.24 20.50
C LEU A 91 -16.29 3.43 20.66
N PRO A 92 -15.38 3.65 19.70
CA PRO A 92 -14.52 4.83 19.71
C PRO A 92 -15.40 6.08 19.55
N SER A 93 -15.01 7.15 20.24
CA SER A 93 -15.66 8.45 20.06
C SER A 93 -15.26 9.03 18.69
N SER A 94 -16.25 9.52 17.96
CA SER A 94 -15.96 10.26 16.71
C SER A 94 -15.24 11.56 17.02
N GLU A 95 -14.21 11.87 16.24
CA GLU A 95 -13.44 13.13 16.33
C GLU A 95 -14.10 14.27 15.54
N GLY A 96 -15.24 14.00 14.90
CA GLY A 96 -15.98 14.93 14.08
C GLY A 96 -16.64 14.25 12.89
N SER A 97 -17.14 15.06 11.97
CA SER A 97 -17.74 14.54 10.74
C SER A 97 -17.45 15.44 9.54
N VAL A 98 -17.43 14.85 8.36
CA VAL A 98 -17.30 15.56 7.09
C VAL A 98 -18.51 15.25 6.20
N ASP A 99 -18.78 16.14 5.25
CA ASP A 99 -19.80 15.89 4.23
C ASP A 99 -19.37 14.69 3.36
N THR A 100 -20.19 13.64 3.39
CA THR A 100 -19.91 12.40 2.66
C THR A 100 -19.89 12.63 1.14
N ALA A 101 -20.75 13.50 0.60
CA ALA A 101 -20.75 13.80 -0.82
C ALA A 101 -19.44 14.46 -1.23
N LYS A 102 -18.96 15.43 -0.43
CA LYS A 102 -17.65 16.07 -0.63
C LYS A 102 -16.48 15.09 -0.46
N LEU A 103 -16.57 14.20 0.52
CA LEU A 103 -15.57 13.16 0.74
C LEU A 103 -15.44 12.24 -0.47
N MET A 104 -16.55 11.90 -1.11
CA MET A 104 -16.61 10.99 -2.27
C MET A 104 -16.46 11.68 -3.63
N GLU A 105 -16.22 13.00 -3.68
CA GLU A 105 -15.89 13.69 -4.93
C GLU A 105 -14.62 13.11 -5.57
N PRO A 106 -14.61 12.92 -6.92
CA PRO A 106 -13.43 12.45 -7.62
C PRO A 106 -12.18 13.28 -7.29
N GLY A 107 -11.08 12.58 -7.02
CA GLY A 107 -9.77 13.18 -6.78
C GLY A 107 -8.87 13.17 -8.01
N ALA A 108 -7.57 13.39 -7.77
CA ALA A 108 -6.54 13.35 -8.82
C ALA A 108 -6.32 11.94 -9.40
N LEU A 109 -6.61 10.90 -8.61
CA LEU A 109 -6.49 9.50 -8.99
C LEU A 109 -7.86 8.82 -9.02
N PRO A 110 -8.03 7.77 -9.85
CA PRO A 110 -9.18 6.89 -9.77
C PRO A 110 -9.33 6.32 -8.35
N GLU A 111 -10.56 6.27 -7.85
CA GLU A 111 -10.80 5.74 -6.51
C GLU A 111 -10.53 4.24 -6.44
N MET A 112 -9.82 3.82 -5.40
CA MET A 112 -9.54 2.41 -5.14
C MET A 112 -10.50 1.91 -4.07
N ALA A 113 -11.52 1.18 -4.51
CA ALA A 113 -12.59 0.70 -3.66
C ALA A 113 -12.88 -0.78 -3.91
N ILE A 114 -13.35 -1.47 -2.87
CA ILE A 114 -13.93 -2.81 -2.92
C ILE A 114 -15.32 -2.79 -2.26
N GLY A 115 -16.13 -3.76 -2.61
CA GLY A 115 -17.54 -3.86 -2.18
C GLY A 115 -18.50 -3.15 -3.11
N GLU A 116 -19.77 -3.29 -2.81
CA GLU A 116 -20.85 -2.75 -3.62
C GLU A 116 -20.88 -1.22 -3.56
N ALA A 117 -21.07 -0.58 -4.73
CA ALA A 117 -21.10 0.87 -4.83
C ALA A 117 -22.21 1.53 -4.01
N ASN A 118 -23.30 0.80 -3.78
CA ASN A 118 -24.49 1.22 -3.02
C ASN A 118 -24.59 0.57 -1.64
N ALA A 119 -23.48 0.06 -1.12
CA ALA A 119 -23.45 -0.49 0.24
C ALA A 119 -23.92 0.55 1.27
N PRO A 120 -24.71 0.14 2.30
CA PRO A 120 -25.24 1.06 3.30
C PRO A 120 -24.19 1.76 4.13
N VAL A 121 -23.02 1.16 4.27
CA VAL A 121 -21.88 1.76 5.00
C VAL A 121 -20.72 1.97 4.03
N THR A 122 -20.20 3.19 4.02
CA THR A 122 -18.95 3.53 3.30
C THR A 122 -17.85 3.82 4.31
N ILE A 123 -16.72 3.13 4.16
CA ILE A 123 -15.51 3.38 4.94
C ILE A 123 -14.46 3.93 3.98
N VAL A 124 -13.90 5.09 4.30
CA VAL A 124 -12.74 5.65 3.60
C VAL A 124 -11.56 5.65 4.57
N GLU A 125 -10.51 4.92 4.22
CA GLU A 125 -9.26 4.87 4.98
C GLU A 125 -8.20 5.72 4.29
N TYR A 126 -7.65 6.69 5.00
CA TYR A 126 -6.38 7.33 4.65
C TYR A 126 -5.24 6.62 5.37
N MET A 127 -4.31 6.07 4.60
CA MET A 127 -3.23 5.23 5.12
C MET A 127 -1.86 5.62 4.58
N SER A 128 -0.80 5.22 5.27
CA SER A 128 0.57 5.32 4.78
C SER A 128 1.24 3.94 4.76
N MET A 129 1.95 3.66 3.67
CA MET A 129 2.58 2.35 3.46
C MET A 129 3.73 2.07 4.44
N THR A 130 4.33 3.10 5.02
CA THR A 130 5.38 2.97 6.06
C THR A 130 4.85 3.06 7.49
N CYS A 131 3.55 3.33 7.67
CA CYS A 131 2.94 3.43 8.99
C CYS A 131 2.74 2.04 9.62
N PRO A 132 3.29 1.78 10.85
CA PRO A 132 3.12 0.49 11.50
C PRO A 132 1.68 0.22 11.97
N HIS A 133 0.91 1.25 12.32
CA HIS A 133 -0.50 1.11 12.72
C HIS A 133 -1.39 0.74 11.51
N CYS A 134 -1.09 1.27 10.31
CA CYS A 134 -1.76 0.83 9.08
C CYS A 134 -1.45 -0.65 8.79
N ALA A 135 -0.17 -1.06 8.94
CA ALA A 135 0.19 -2.47 8.79
C ALA A 135 -0.51 -3.36 9.83
N ALA A 136 -0.62 -2.91 11.09
CA ALA A 136 -1.35 -3.64 12.13
C ALA A 136 -2.82 -3.83 11.76
N PHE A 137 -3.52 -2.78 11.33
CA PHE A 137 -4.90 -2.86 10.87
C PHE A 137 -5.05 -3.81 9.68
N HIS A 138 -4.25 -3.65 8.64
CA HIS A 138 -4.35 -4.48 7.43
C HIS A 138 -3.98 -5.95 7.66
N ASN A 139 -3.06 -6.23 8.58
CA ASN A 139 -2.63 -7.61 8.86
C ASN A 139 -3.55 -8.34 9.84
N ASN A 140 -4.24 -7.63 10.74
CA ASN A 140 -4.99 -8.24 11.84
C ASN A 140 -6.51 -8.02 11.77
N THR A 141 -6.98 -6.99 11.03
CA THR A 141 -8.39 -6.57 11.04
C THR A 141 -9.03 -6.58 9.66
N PHE A 142 -8.35 -6.01 8.65
CA PHE A 142 -8.93 -5.73 7.34
C PHE A 142 -9.53 -6.96 6.65
N GLU A 143 -8.83 -8.09 6.62
CA GLU A 143 -9.31 -9.30 5.91
C GLU A 143 -10.60 -9.86 6.54
N GLU A 144 -10.73 -9.79 7.86
CA GLU A 144 -11.94 -10.24 8.55
C GLU A 144 -13.11 -9.28 8.30
N ILE A 145 -12.87 -7.98 8.37
CA ILE A 145 -13.87 -6.94 8.03
C ILE A 145 -14.29 -7.08 6.57
N LYS A 146 -13.33 -7.30 5.66
CA LYS A 146 -13.62 -7.54 4.24
C LYS A 146 -14.56 -8.73 4.08
N THR A 147 -14.21 -9.87 4.64
CA THR A 147 -15.01 -11.10 4.52
C THR A 147 -16.41 -10.94 5.12
N LYS A 148 -16.50 -10.32 6.30
CA LYS A 148 -17.77 -10.20 7.04
C LYS A 148 -18.72 -9.16 6.45
N TYR A 149 -18.19 -8.04 5.97
CA TYR A 149 -19.02 -6.88 5.61
C TYR A 149 -18.89 -6.46 4.15
N VAL A 150 -17.69 -6.47 3.57
CA VAL A 150 -17.50 -6.05 2.18
C VAL A 150 -18.04 -7.11 1.23
N ASP A 151 -17.64 -8.37 1.41
CA ASP A 151 -18.07 -9.48 0.55
C ASP A 151 -19.57 -9.82 0.71
N SER A 152 -20.19 -9.37 1.82
CA SER A 152 -21.64 -9.48 2.03
C SER A 152 -22.44 -8.26 1.53
N GLY A 153 -21.80 -7.29 0.86
CA GLY A 153 -22.44 -6.10 0.30
C GLY A 153 -22.84 -5.04 1.32
N LYS A 154 -22.46 -5.15 2.58
CA LYS A 154 -22.80 -4.21 3.66
C LYS A 154 -21.89 -3.01 3.71
N VAL A 155 -20.62 -3.16 3.28
CA VAL A 155 -19.61 -2.13 3.32
C VAL A 155 -18.97 -1.93 1.95
N ARG A 156 -18.84 -0.66 1.55
CA ARG A 156 -17.91 -0.21 0.53
C ARG A 156 -16.66 0.30 1.24
N PHE A 157 -15.51 -0.28 0.93
CA PHE A 157 -14.23 0.10 1.53
C PHE A 157 -13.34 0.79 0.50
N VAL A 158 -12.93 2.01 0.80
CA VAL A 158 -12.12 2.88 -0.08
C VAL A 158 -10.76 3.11 0.58
N LEU A 159 -9.69 2.88 -0.18
CA LEU A 159 -8.33 3.21 0.24
C LEU A 159 -7.86 4.52 -0.39
N ARG A 160 -7.23 5.39 0.40
CA ARG A 160 -6.63 6.64 -0.06
C ARG A 160 -5.21 6.80 0.45
N GLU A 161 -4.34 7.23 -0.44
CA GLU A 161 -2.92 7.40 -0.21
C GLU A 161 -2.66 8.62 0.70
N PHE A 162 -1.89 8.38 1.75
CA PHE A 162 -1.42 9.45 2.65
C PHE A 162 0.06 9.23 3.01
N PRO A 163 0.99 9.34 2.05
CA PRO A 163 2.41 9.10 2.29
C PRO A 163 3.02 10.18 3.19
N PHE A 164 3.72 9.77 4.24
CA PHE A 164 4.50 10.69 5.09
C PHE A 164 5.95 10.85 4.63
N ASP A 165 6.41 9.97 3.75
CA ASP A 165 7.80 9.93 3.30
C ASP A 165 7.90 9.43 1.85
N PRO A 166 9.05 9.66 1.17
CA PRO A 166 9.23 9.25 -0.22
C PRO A 166 9.12 7.74 -0.45
N ARG A 167 9.43 6.91 0.55
CA ARG A 167 9.34 5.45 0.45
C ARG A 167 7.88 4.99 0.44
N ALA A 168 7.05 5.60 1.28
CA ALA A 168 5.61 5.39 1.26
C ALA A 168 4.99 5.81 -0.09
N ALA A 169 5.41 6.97 -0.62
CA ALA A 169 4.96 7.43 -1.94
C ALA A 169 5.35 6.44 -3.06
N ALA A 170 6.59 5.96 -3.06
CA ALA A 170 7.05 4.95 -4.03
C ALA A 170 6.24 3.64 -3.94
N ALA A 171 5.93 3.18 -2.73
CA ALA A 171 5.10 1.99 -2.53
C ALA A 171 3.68 2.17 -3.09
N PHE A 172 3.06 3.33 -2.90
CA PHE A 172 1.77 3.64 -3.51
C PHE A 172 1.84 3.72 -5.04
N MET A 173 2.87 4.37 -5.59
CA MET A 173 3.06 4.39 -7.05
C MET A 173 3.12 2.98 -7.62
N LEU A 174 3.88 2.08 -6.99
CA LEU A 174 3.96 0.68 -7.41
C LEU A 174 2.61 -0.04 -7.30
N ALA A 175 1.84 0.19 -6.24
CA ALA A 175 0.50 -0.37 -6.14
C ALA A 175 -0.42 0.15 -7.25
N ARG A 176 -0.31 1.44 -7.62
CA ARG A 176 -1.06 2.05 -8.73
C ARG A 176 -0.63 1.55 -10.12
N CYS A 177 0.64 1.19 -10.29
CA CYS A 177 1.17 0.60 -11.53
C CYS A 177 0.99 -0.91 -11.61
N ALA A 178 0.50 -1.56 -10.57
CA ALA A 178 0.26 -3.00 -10.58
C ALA A 178 -0.77 -3.38 -11.67
N PRO A 179 -0.69 -4.59 -12.24
CA PRO A 179 -1.67 -5.05 -13.21
C PRO A 179 -3.11 -4.88 -12.72
N GLU A 180 -4.06 -4.83 -13.64
CA GLU A 180 -5.47 -4.67 -13.30
C GLU A 180 -5.92 -5.69 -12.23
N GLY A 181 -6.67 -5.21 -11.24
CA GLY A 181 -7.12 -6.00 -10.09
C GLY A 181 -6.04 -6.28 -9.05
N GLN A 182 -4.78 -5.87 -9.25
CA GLN A 182 -3.68 -6.17 -8.33
C GLN A 182 -3.36 -5.05 -7.33
N TYR A 183 -4.10 -3.94 -7.31
CA TYR A 183 -3.87 -2.86 -6.34
C TYR A 183 -4.00 -3.35 -4.89
N PHE A 184 -5.15 -3.91 -4.51
CA PHE A 184 -5.37 -4.41 -3.14
C PHE A 184 -4.44 -5.58 -2.77
N PRO A 185 -4.23 -6.60 -3.63
CA PRO A 185 -3.21 -7.63 -3.40
C PRO A 185 -1.81 -7.06 -3.16
N MET A 186 -1.40 -6.04 -3.92
CA MET A 186 -0.10 -5.39 -3.76
C MET A 186 -0.02 -4.65 -2.42
N ILE A 187 -1.05 -3.89 -2.03
CA ILE A 187 -1.14 -3.24 -0.72
C ILE A 187 -1.02 -4.27 0.42
N SER A 188 -1.80 -5.36 0.36
CA SER A 188 -1.75 -6.43 1.38
C SER A 188 -0.36 -7.07 1.46
N MET A 189 0.27 -7.37 0.33
CA MET A 189 1.62 -7.94 0.30
C MET A 189 2.65 -6.98 0.92
N LEU A 190 2.58 -5.71 0.56
CA LEU A 190 3.50 -4.69 1.10
C LEU A 190 3.33 -4.52 2.61
N PHE A 191 2.11 -4.51 3.14
CA PHE A 191 1.88 -4.45 4.58
C PHE A 191 2.35 -5.72 5.30
N LYS A 192 2.08 -6.90 4.77
CA LYS A 192 2.56 -8.18 5.35
C LYS A 192 4.08 -8.23 5.47
N GLN A 193 4.78 -7.58 4.56
CA GLN A 193 6.23 -7.57 4.49
C GLN A 193 6.84 -6.21 4.84
N GLN A 194 6.07 -5.31 5.47
CA GLN A 194 6.47 -3.93 5.72
C GLN A 194 7.87 -3.80 6.33
N GLN A 195 8.18 -4.60 7.35
CA GLN A 195 9.49 -4.54 8.02
C GLN A 195 10.67 -4.86 7.07
N GLN A 196 10.44 -5.67 6.05
CA GLN A 196 11.50 -6.09 5.12
C GLN A 196 11.86 -4.99 4.13
N TRP A 197 10.93 -4.13 3.74
CA TRP A 197 11.18 -3.09 2.76
C TRP A 197 11.18 -1.67 3.36
N ALA A 198 10.30 -1.38 4.33
CA ALA A 198 10.19 -0.04 4.90
C ALA A 198 11.38 0.32 5.77
N ALA A 199 11.99 -0.65 6.47
CA ALA A 199 13.19 -0.47 7.27
C ALA A 199 14.51 -0.79 6.54
N ALA A 200 14.47 -1.27 5.30
CA ALA A 200 15.66 -1.66 4.53
C ALA A 200 16.61 -0.47 4.30
N GLN A 201 17.91 -0.69 4.37
CA GLN A 201 18.90 0.34 4.02
C GLN A 201 18.73 0.78 2.57
N ASN A 202 18.62 -0.17 1.62
CA ASN A 202 18.26 0.09 0.24
C ASN A 202 16.78 -0.22 0.01
N GLY A 203 15.92 0.77 0.27
CA GLY A 203 14.48 0.64 0.10
C GLY A 203 14.05 0.41 -1.35
N ARG A 204 14.81 0.95 -2.32
CA ARG A 204 14.51 0.75 -3.75
C ARG A 204 14.67 -0.71 -4.16
N ASP A 205 15.78 -1.34 -3.78
CA ASP A 205 16.01 -2.75 -4.10
C ASP A 205 15.02 -3.67 -3.39
N ALA A 206 14.70 -3.35 -2.13
CA ALA A 206 13.69 -4.07 -1.38
C ALA A 206 12.30 -3.98 -2.05
N LEU A 207 11.87 -2.79 -2.46
CA LEU A 207 10.62 -2.60 -3.21
C LEU A 207 10.64 -3.29 -4.57
N LEU A 208 11.79 -3.31 -5.26
CA LEU A 208 11.94 -4.05 -6.51
C LEU A 208 11.69 -5.55 -6.31
N GLN A 209 12.25 -6.15 -5.25
CA GLN A 209 12.01 -7.56 -4.96
C GLN A 209 10.53 -7.84 -4.67
N MET A 210 9.87 -6.97 -3.90
CA MET A 210 8.42 -7.08 -3.66
C MET A 210 7.63 -6.95 -4.97
N SER A 211 7.97 -5.98 -5.80
CA SER A 211 7.29 -5.73 -7.08
C SER A 211 7.43 -6.91 -8.06
N LYS A 212 8.57 -7.58 -8.08
CA LYS A 212 8.77 -8.80 -8.90
C LYS A 212 7.80 -9.91 -8.51
N LEU A 213 7.46 -10.07 -7.23
CA LEU A 213 6.44 -11.02 -6.79
C LEU A 213 5.04 -10.66 -7.31
N ALA A 214 4.78 -9.39 -7.56
CA ALA A 214 3.56 -8.88 -8.17
C ALA A 214 3.60 -8.80 -9.71
N GLY A 215 4.63 -9.37 -10.34
CA GLY A 215 4.75 -9.46 -11.79
C GLY A 215 5.45 -8.28 -12.48
N PHE A 216 6.09 -7.38 -11.75
CA PHE A 216 6.88 -6.30 -12.36
C PHE A 216 8.18 -6.82 -12.96
N THR A 217 8.54 -6.27 -14.10
CA THR A 217 9.92 -6.32 -14.65
C THR A 217 10.74 -5.17 -14.06
N GLN A 218 12.05 -5.22 -14.25
CA GLN A 218 12.93 -4.08 -13.91
C GLN A 218 12.47 -2.80 -14.63
N GLU A 219 12.16 -2.90 -15.92
CA GLU A 219 11.73 -1.78 -16.76
C GLU A 219 10.40 -1.18 -16.28
N SER A 220 9.37 -2.01 -16.02
CA SER A 220 8.07 -1.52 -15.55
C SER A 220 8.16 -0.90 -14.15
N PHE A 221 8.99 -1.45 -13.28
CA PHE A 221 9.29 -0.86 -11.97
C PHE A 221 9.92 0.53 -12.10
N GLU A 222 10.94 0.68 -12.95
CA GLU A 222 11.61 1.97 -13.15
C GLU A 222 10.70 2.98 -13.82
N SER A 223 9.96 2.57 -14.85
CA SER A 223 8.98 3.41 -15.52
C SER A 223 7.90 3.92 -14.57
N CYS A 224 7.43 3.06 -13.65
CA CYS A 224 6.47 3.46 -12.64
C CYS A 224 7.05 4.53 -11.70
N LEU A 225 8.23 4.29 -11.12
CA LEU A 225 8.83 5.18 -10.13
C LEU A 225 9.36 6.50 -10.70
N THR A 226 9.55 6.58 -12.02
CA THR A 226 9.93 7.83 -12.71
C THR A 226 8.73 8.61 -13.25
N ASN A 227 7.51 8.12 -13.06
CA ASN A 227 6.29 8.81 -13.48
C ASN A 227 5.97 9.97 -12.51
N GLN A 228 6.48 11.15 -12.84
CA GLN A 228 6.28 12.36 -12.03
C GLN A 228 4.81 12.71 -11.86
N LYS A 229 4.00 12.56 -12.92
CA LYS A 229 2.56 12.83 -12.82
C LYS A 229 1.88 11.94 -11.78
N LEU A 230 2.20 10.65 -11.75
CA LEU A 230 1.64 9.75 -10.75
C LEU A 230 2.05 10.14 -9.32
N LEU A 231 3.30 10.54 -9.12
CA LEU A 231 3.77 11.05 -7.83
C LEU A 231 3.01 12.31 -7.41
N ASP A 232 2.81 13.24 -8.33
CA ASP A 232 2.06 14.48 -8.08
C ASP A 232 0.60 14.17 -7.72
N ASP A 233 -0.03 13.23 -8.42
CA ASP A 233 -1.40 12.81 -8.16
C ASP A 233 -1.54 12.11 -6.79
N VAL A 234 -0.60 11.24 -6.40
CA VAL A 234 -0.54 10.62 -5.05
C VAL A 234 -0.43 11.70 -3.97
N ASN A 235 0.44 12.68 -4.18
CA ASN A 235 0.58 13.81 -3.25
C ASN A 235 -0.68 14.70 -3.22
N ALA A 236 -1.39 14.84 -4.33
CA ALA A 236 -2.64 15.60 -4.38
C ALA A 236 -3.76 14.90 -3.57
N VAL A 237 -3.85 13.56 -3.58
CA VAL A 237 -4.77 12.80 -2.70
C VAL A 237 -4.46 13.07 -1.24
N MET A 238 -3.19 12.99 -0.84
CA MET A 238 -2.75 13.31 0.52
C MET A 238 -3.12 14.74 0.91
N GLN A 239 -2.80 15.73 0.05
CA GLN A 239 -3.09 17.13 0.33
C GLN A 239 -4.58 17.41 0.47
N LYS A 240 -5.43 16.78 -0.36
CA LYS A 240 -6.89 16.87 -0.24
C LYS A 240 -7.35 16.30 1.10
N GLY A 241 -6.87 15.14 1.50
CA GLY A 241 -7.15 14.53 2.81
C GLY A 241 -6.82 15.47 3.97
N ALA A 242 -5.61 16.05 3.94
CA ALA A 242 -5.14 16.95 5.00
C ALA A 242 -5.93 18.28 5.04
N LYS A 243 -6.15 18.91 3.89
CA LYS A 243 -6.75 20.27 3.83
C LYS A 243 -8.27 20.25 3.95
N ASP A 244 -8.93 19.33 3.27
CA ASP A 244 -10.39 19.34 3.13
C ASP A 244 -11.08 18.52 4.22
N PHE A 245 -10.38 17.50 4.75
CA PHE A 245 -10.96 16.53 5.69
C PHE A 245 -10.22 16.43 7.02
N GLY A 246 -9.16 17.24 7.22
CA GLY A 246 -8.45 17.31 8.50
C GLY A 246 -7.62 16.09 8.86
N VAL A 247 -7.26 15.25 7.88
CA VAL A 247 -6.40 14.08 8.11
C VAL A 247 -5.01 14.52 8.54
N GLN A 248 -4.56 14.09 9.72
CA GLN A 248 -3.25 14.45 10.30
C GLN A 248 -2.41 13.23 10.68
N SER A 249 -3.03 12.06 10.76
CA SER A 249 -2.39 10.80 11.16
C SER A 249 -2.91 9.63 10.31
N THR A 250 -2.25 8.48 10.40
CA THR A 250 -2.71 7.26 9.73
C THR A 250 -2.64 6.05 10.66
N PRO A 251 -3.58 5.10 10.54
CA PRO A 251 -4.76 5.17 9.69
C PRO A 251 -5.77 6.19 10.22
N THR A 252 -6.47 6.86 9.32
CA THR A 252 -7.65 7.66 9.61
C THR A 252 -8.82 7.11 8.84
N PHE A 253 -9.93 6.85 9.51
CA PHE A 253 -11.15 6.30 8.92
C PHE A 253 -12.27 7.33 8.92
N PHE A 254 -13.01 7.38 7.82
CA PHE A 254 -14.31 8.03 7.77
C PHE A 254 -15.38 6.97 7.54
N VAL A 255 -16.25 6.75 8.52
CA VAL A 255 -17.34 5.77 8.45
C VAL A 255 -18.64 6.54 8.28
N ASN A 256 -19.22 6.48 7.07
CA ASN A 256 -20.35 7.34 6.68
C ASN A 256 -20.11 8.83 6.99
N GLY A 257 -18.86 9.29 6.83
CA GLY A 257 -18.44 10.66 7.06
C GLY A 257 -18.02 10.98 8.51
N GLU A 258 -18.26 10.12 9.48
CA GLU A 258 -17.75 10.30 10.85
C GLU A 258 -16.26 9.91 10.92
N HIS A 259 -15.46 10.76 11.56
CA HIS A 259 -14.00 10.69 11.61
C HIS A 259 -13.50 9.91 12.83
N TYR A 260 -12.58 8.99 12.60
CA TYR A 260 -11.93 8.17 13.61
C TYR A 260 -10.44 8.00 13.29
N SER A 261 -9.56 8.13 14.27
CA SER A 261 -8.11 7.98 14.11
C SER A 261 -7.58 6.72 14.81
N GLY A 262 -6.50 6.16 14.25
CA GLY A 262 -5.81 5.00 14.81
C GLY A 262 -6.34 3.66 14.30
N ASP A 263 -5.54 2.60 14.51
CA ASP A 263 -5.94 1.24 14.17
C ASP A 263 -7.05 0.74 15.11
N MET A 264 -7.89 -0.13 14.58
CA MET A 264 -9.02 -0.71 15.30
C MET A 264 -8.96 -2.23 15.22
N SER A 265 -9.29 -2.89 16.33
CA SER A 265 -9.48 -4.35 16.33
C SER A 265 -10.72 -4.75 15.52
N VAL A 266 -10.79 -6.03 15.17
CA VAL A 266 -11.97 -6.62 14.50
C VAL A 266 -13.26 -6.31 15.26
N ASP A 267 -13.25 -6.48 16.57
CA ASP A 267 -14.43 -6.27 17.41
C ASP A 267 -14.88 -4.81 17.39
N VAL A 268 -13.94 -3.88 17.52
CA VAL A 268 -14.23 -2.44 17.52
C VAL A 268 -14.76 -1.99 16.15
N MET A 269 -14.08 -2.36 15.07
CA MET A 269 -14.50 -2.01 13.71
C MET A 269 -15.84 -2.67 13.37
N SER A 270 -16.06 -3.93 13.77
CA SER A 270 -17.35 -4.61 13.58
C SER A 270 -18.47 -3.90 14.32
N ALA A 271 -18.28 -3.58 15.61
CA ALA A 271 -19.30 -2.89 16.40
C ALA A 271 -19.61 -1.50 15.82
N LEU A 272 -18.58 -0.79 15.31
CA LEU A 272 -18.77 0.51 14.65
C LEU A 272 -19.60 0.36 13.36
N ILE A 273 -19.28 -0.62 12.50
CA ILE A 273 -20.05 -0.90 11.28
C ILE A 273 -21.49 -1.29 11.63
N ASP A 274 -21.68 -2.22 12.58
CA ASP A 274 -23.00 -2.70 12.99
C ASP A 274 -23.88 -1.56 13.54
N SER A 275 -23.28 -0.54 14.16
CA SER A 275 -23.96 0.67 14.62
C SER A 275 -24.50 1.58 13.50
N LYS A 276 -24.02 1.37 12.25
CA LYS A 276 -24.39 2.16 11.06
C LYS A 276 -25.31 1.41 10.08
N LEU A 277 -25.51 0.09 10.31
CA LEU A 277 -26.42 -0.76 9.54
C LEU A 277 -27.84 -0.68 10.07
#